data_d495643e9f65f11ba74e3616bb4ba778
#
_entry.id   d495643e9f65f11ba74e3616bb4ba778
#
_cell.length_a   1.000
_cell.length_b   1.000
_cell.length_c   1.000
_cell.angle_alpha   90.00
_cell.angle_beta   90.00
_cell.angle_gamma   90.00
#
_symmetry.space_group_name_H-M   'P 1'
#
loop_
_entity.id
_entity.type
_entity.pdbx_description
1 polymer ?
#
loop_
_entity_poly.entity_id
_entity_poly.type
_entity_poly.pdbx_seq_one_letter_code
_entity_poly.pdbx_strand_id
1 'polypeptide(L)'
;LNDPGDDVVWSGPYTKYYSDDQKVVLIRDDNYWGQDASMWGKLPVPKYLAHVIYADNAAGEVALKAGEVDVCQQFIGNIQNLWLEDGLPISTFYDEAPYGVCLTMPTAWYNMNLPVIAENTALRKAIAMAVDYDPIIANAMTNQSPSFSDVPRSLMNPTDGEQALYDHDAVADLQWAGNDIEGAKALLDEAGIVDNDGDGWREWNGEKISLNAVCPNGWT
;
A
#
# COMPACT_ATOMS: atom_id res chain seq x y z
N LEU A 1 11.15 -2.22 -16.58
CA LEU A 1 10.02 -1.78 -17.39
C LEU A 1 10.51 -1.65 -18.83
N ASN A 2 9.94 -2.43 -19.74
CA ASN A 2 10.30 -2.30 -21.15
C ASN A 2 9.68 -1.01 -21.69
N ASP A 3 10.47 -0.19 -22.39
CA ASP A 3 9.94 0.93 -23.14
C ASP A 3 9.01 0.38 -24.22
N PRO A 4 7.71 0.72 -24.23
CA PRO A 4 6.76 0.21 -25.20
C PRO A 4 7.04 0.71 -26.63
N GLY A 5 8.06 1.57 -26.83
CA GLY A 5 8.39 2.18 -28.11
C GLY A 5 7.47 3.35 -28.50
N ASP A 6 7.55 3.76 -29.74
CA ASP A 6 6.82 4.92 -30.26
C ASP A 6 5.37 4.60 -30.71
N ASP A 7 5.00 3.34 -30.74
CA ASP A 7 3.67 2.87 -31.22
C ASP A 7 2.59 2.80 -30.13
N VAL A 8 2.78 3.54 -29.01
CA VAL A 8 1.81 3.55 -27.92
C VAL A 8 0.60 4.41 -28.25
N VAL A 9 -0.59 3.85 -28.08
CA VAL A 9 -1.83 4.64 -28.11
C VAL A 9 -2.08 5.23 -26.71
N TRP A 10 -1.92 6.53 -26.61
CA TRP A 10 -2.15 7.27 -25.37
C TRP A 10 -3.63 7.61 -25.19
N SER A 11 -4.18 7.30 -24.03
CA SER A 11 -5.58 7.61 -23.69
C SER A 11 -5.72 8.79 -22.72
N GLY A 12 -4.62 9.24 -22.13
CA GLY A 12 -4.59 10.36 -21.19
C GLY A 12 -4.24 11.70 -21.86
N PRO A 13 -4.28 12.80 -21.09
CA PRO A 13 -4.01 14.14 -21.60
C PRO A 13 -2.53 14.45 -21.85
N TYR A 14 -1.64 13.50 -21.60
CA TYR A 14 -0.21 13.64 -21.81
C TYR A 14 0.35 12.46 -22.57
N THR A 15 1.35 12.72 -23.40
CA THR A 15 2.12 11.74 -24.16
C THR A 15 3.61 11.84 -23.82
N LYS A 16 4.39 10.81 -24.13
CA LYS A 16 5.84 10.82 -23.91
C LYS A 16 6.50 11.87 -24.80
N TYR A 17 7.28 12.73 -24.17
CA TYR A 17 8.12 13.71 -24.86
C TYR A 17 9.59 13.30 -24.87
N TYR A 18 10.11 12.87 -23.71
CA TYR A 18 11.50 12.49 -23.52
C TYR A 18 11.65 11.53 -22.35
N SER A 19 12.62 10.63 -22.42
CA SER A 19 13.00 9.79 -21.26
C SER A 19 14.48 9.41 -21.33
N ASP A 20 15.12 9.36 -20.15
CA ASP A 20 16.44 8.80 -19.90
C ASP A 20 16.45 8.09 -18.55
N ASP A 21 17.63 7.73 -18.04
CA ASP A 21 17.79 7.06 -16.75
C ASP A 21 17.52 7.98 -15.53
N GLN A 22 17.39 9.28 -15.74
CA GLN A 22 17.22 10.27 -14.68
C GLN A 22 15.82 10.87 -14.63
N LYS A 23 15.12 10.90 -15.76
CA LYS A 23 13.78 11.51 -15.81
C LYS A 23 12.94 11.01 -16.98
N VAL A 24 11.63 11.09 -16.77
CA VAL A 24 10.62 10.97 -17.83
C VAL A 24 9.91 12.30 -17.95
N VAL A 25 9.81 12.84 -19.16
CA VAL A 25 9.07 14.07 -19.44
C VAL A 25 7.89 13.75 -20.34
N LEU A 26 6.73 14.17 -19.91
CA LEU A 26 5.50 14.07 -20.68
C LEU A 26 5.12 15.46 -21.20
N ILE A 27 4.50 15.51 -22.39
CA ILE A 27 3.97 16.73 -22.99
C ILE A 27 2.45 16.60 -23.11
N ARG A 28 1.74 17.69 -22.83
CA ARG A 28 0.28 17.74 -22.96
C ARG A 28 -0.12 17.59 -24.43
N ASP A 29 -1.09 16.74 -24.67
CA ASP A 29 -1.79 16.64 -25.95
C ASP A 29 -2.89 17.71 -26.00
N ASP A 30 -2.66 18.76 -26.79
CA ASP A 30 -3.62 19.85 -26.95
C ASP A 30 -4.89 19.42 -27.71
N ASN A 31 -4.90 18.21 -28.31
CA ASN A 31 -6.06 17.61 -28.95
C ASN A 31 -6.73 16.52 -28.09
N TYR A 32 -6.35 16.44 -26.81
CA TYR A 32 -6.91 15.43 -25.90
C TYR A 32 -8.44 15.42 -25.92
N TRP A 33 -9.02 14.26 -26.19
CA TRP A 33 -10.46 14.07 -26.35
C TRP A 33 -11.27 14.44 -25.10
N GLY A 34 -10.69 14.30 -23.91
CA GLY A 34 -11.35 14.62 -22.63
C GLY A 34 -11.54 16.13 -22.39
N GLN A 35 -11.04 17.03 -23.25
CA GLN A 35 -11.35 18.46 -23.19
C GLN A 35 -12.77 18.81 -23.64
N ASP A 36 -13.50 17.86 -24.24
CA ASP A 36 -14.91 18.03 -24.59
C ASP A 36 -15.76 18.35 -23.35
N ALA A 37 -16.75 19.22 -23.53
CA ALA A 37 -17.62 19.70 -22.46
C ALA A 37 -18.42 18.59 -21.76
N SER A 38 -18.65 17.47 -22.46
CA SER A 38 -19.30 16.28 -21.90
C SER A 38 -18.40 15.46 -20.94
N MET A 39 -17.09 15.79 -20.91
CA MET A 39 -16.07 15.13 -20.11
C MET A 39 -15.49 16.09 -19.05
N TRP A 40 -14.21 16.47 -19.20
CA TRP A 40 -13.53 17.41 -18.28
C TRP A 40 -13.77 18.87 -18.64
N GLY A 41 -14.15 19.15 -19.89
CA GLY A 41 -14.43 20.49 -20.42
C GLY A 41 -13.20 21.40 -20.51
N LYS A 42 -12.00 20.90 -20.25
CA LYS A 42 -10.75 21.67 -20.26
C LYS A 42 -9.52 20.77 -20.38
N LEU A 43 -8.44 21.37 -20.85
CA LEU A 43 -7.11 20.75 -20.78
C LEU A 43 -6.45 20.98 -19.41
N PRO A 44 -5.56 20.09 -18.97
CA PRO A 44 -4.67 20.37 -17.85
C PRO A 44 -3.82 21.61 -18.08
N VAL A 45 -3.50 22.36 -17.03
CA VAL A 45 -2.74 23.62 -17.16
C VAL A 45 -1.27 23.39 -17.52
N PRO A 46 -0.53 22.47 -16.85
CA PRO A 46 0.88 22.26 -17.18
C PRO A 46 1.06 21.76 -18.62
N LYS A 47 2.01 22.34 -19.35
CA LYS A 47 2.37 21.88 -20.70
C LYS A 47 3.28 20.65 -20.63
N TYR A 48 4.15 20.60 -19.65
CA TYR A 48 5.08 19.50 -19.43
C TYR A 48 4.92 18.98 -18.00
N LEU A 49 5.07 17.67 -17.85
CA LEU A 49 5.24 17.01 -16.56
C LEU A 49 6.60 16.31 -16.58
N ALA A 50 7.49 16.73 -15.69
CA ALA A 50 8.80 16.12 -15.54
C ALA A 50 8.80 15.23 -14.31
N HIS A 51 8.93 13.93 -14.51
CA HIS A 51 9.04 12.94 -13.45
C HIS A 51 10.51 12.61 -13.26
N VAL A 52 11.12 13.16 -12.21
CA VAL A 52 12.52 12.91 -11.85
C VAL A 52 12.64 11.59 -11.13
N ILE A 53 13.67 10.80 -11.47
CA ILE A 53 13.96 9.49 -10.85
C ILE A 53 15.03 9.72 -9.79
N TYR A 54 14.67 9.51 -8.53
CA TYR A 54 15.59 9.56 -7.40
C TYR A 54 16.07 8.15 -7.03
N ALA A 55 17.25 8.05 -6.43
CA ALA A 55 17.82 6.78 -6.03
C ALA A 55 17.01 6.09 -4.92
N ASP A 56 16.43 6.88 -4.03
CA ASP A 56 15.63 6.44 -2.90
C ASP A 56 14.69 7.56 -2.39
N ASN A 57 13.87 7.24 -1.41
CA ASN A 57 12.94 8.19 -0.80
C ASN A 57 13.65 9.38 -0.12
N ALA A 58 14.81 9.15 0.48
CA ALA A 58 15.56 10.21 1.16
C ALA A 58 16.07 11.26 0.18
N ALA A 59 16.56 10.84 -0.99
CA ALA A 59 16.97 11.77 -2.05
C ALA A 59 15.80 12.60 -2.58
N GLY A 60 14.62 11.98 -2.74
CA GLY A 60 13.40 12.68 -3.14
C GLY A 60 12.90 13.66 -2.07
N GLU A 61 13.02 13.32 -0.79
CA GLU A 61 12.68 14.23 0.32
C GLU A 61 13.57 15.47 0.32
N VAL A 62 14.88 15.31 0.11
CA VAL A 62 15.81 16.44 0.01
C VAL A 62 15.41 17.38 -1.11
N ALA A 63 15.07 16.85 -2.29
CA ALA A 63 14.64 17.64 -3.44
C ALA A 63 13.31 18.38 -3.17
N LEU A 64 12.36 17.72 -2.50
CA LEU A 64 11.10 18.35 -2.09
C LEU A 64 11.35 19.50 -1.10
N LYS A 65 12.18 19.30 -0.08
CA LYS A 65 12.56 20.35 0.89
C LYS A 65 13.27 21.53 0.23
N ALA A 66 14.06 21.26 -0.81
CA ALA A 66 14.74 22.29 -1.58
C ALA A 66 13.82 23.05 -2.55
N GLY A 67 12.57 22.61 -2.74
CA GLY A 67 11.64 23.20 -3.69
C GLY A 67 11.96 22.86 -5.16
N GLU A 68 12.69 21.78 -5.39
CA GLU A 68 13.03 21.29 -6.74
C GLU A 68 11.89 20.42 -7.33
N VAL A 69 10.94 20.02 -6.50
CA VAL A 69 9.80 19.16 -6.85
C VAL A 69 8.51 19.83 -6.40
N ASP A 70 7.55 19.96 -7.30
CA ASP A 70 6.24 20.54 -7.03
C ASP A 70 5.28 19.56 -6.36
N VAL A 71 5.36 18.26 -6.71
CA VAL A 71 4.50 17.18 -6.19
C VAL A 71 5.36 15.95 -5.94
N CYS A 72 5.28 15.38 -4.76
CA CYS A 72 5.98 14.17 -4.38
C CYS A 72 4.97 13.05 -4.06
N GLN A 73 5.20 11.86 -4.60
CA GLN A 73 4.42 10.64 -4.31
C GLN A 73 5.22 9.59 -3.55
N GLN A 74 6.45 9.91 -3.16
CA GLN A 74 7.28 9.02 -2.36
C GLN A 74 6.82 9.04 -0.91
N PHE A 75 7.03 7.91 -0.23
CA PHE A 75 6.82 7.84 1.20
C PHE A 75 7.90 8.67 1.92
N ILE A 76 7.46 9.60 2.75
CA ILE A 76 8.31 10.42 3.62
C ILE A 76 7.84 10.19 5.05
N GLY A 77 8.69 9.58 5.88
CA GLY A 77 8.36 9.33 7.27
C GLY A 77 8.13 10.63 8.04
N ASN A 78 7.11 10.65 8.92
CA ASN A 78 6.72 11.83 9.69
C ASN A 78 6.50 13.07 8.81
N ILE A 79 5.80 12.91 7.69
CA ILE A 79 5.58 13.95 6.66
C ILE A 79 5.13 15.28 7.27
N GLN A 80 4.36 15.26 8.35
CA GLN A 80 3.86 16.46 9.05
C GLN A 80 4.98 17.35 9.59
N ASN A 81 6.16 16.82 9.85
CA ASN A 81 7.27 17.60 10.36
C ASN A 81 7.75 18.65 9.35
N LEU A 82 7.52 18.43 8.06
CA LEU A 82 7.89 19.39 7.01
C LEU A 82 7.23 20.76 7.20
N TRP A 83 6.01 20.81 7.72
CA TRP A 83 5.33 22.09 8.01
C TRP A 83 5.28 22.43 9.49
N LEU A 84 5.21 21.45 10.40
CA LEU A 84 5.14 21.71 11.83
C LEU A 84 6.49 22.10 12.44
N GLU A 85 7.57 21.45 12.01
CA GLU A 85 8.90 21.67 12.57
C GLU A 85 9.78 22.49 11.63
N ASP A 86 9.81 22.15 10.35
CA ASP A 86 10.68 22.79 9.35
C ASP A 86 10.05 24.08 8.78
N GLY A 87 8.75 24.31 8.99
CA GLY A 87 8.05 25.52 8.54
C GLY A 87 7.98 25.66 7.01
N LEU A 88 8.10 24.57 6.26
CA LEU A 88 8.09 24.58 4.81
C LEU A 88 6.66 24.75 4.26
N PRO A 89 6.48 25.43 3.12
CA PRO A 89 5.18 25.62 2.49
C PRO A 89 4.73 24.37 1.75
N ILE A 90 4.71 23.25 2.46
CA ILE A 90 4.33 21.93 1.94
C ILE A 90 3.01 21.53 2.62
N SER A 91 2.13 20.90 1.87
CA SER A 91 0.88 20.34 2.36
C SER A 91 0.67 18.94 1.82
N THR A 92 -0.13 18.16 2.51
CA THR A 92 -0.58 16.84 2.08
C THR A 92 -2.05 16.89 1.67
N PHE A 93 -2.59 15.76 1.20
CA PHE A 93 -3.98 15.69 0.75
C PHE A 93 -4.97 15.94 1.90
N TYR A 94 -4.66 15.43 3.10
CA TYR A 94 -5.39 15.70 4.35
C TYR A 94 -4.49 16.45 5.32
N ASP A 95 -5.06 17.34 6.13
CA ASP A 95 -4.33 18.10 7.16
C ASP A 95 -3.98 17.23 8.38
N GLU A 96 -4.65 16.11 8.55
CA GLU A 96 -4.50 15.16 9.65
C GLU A 96 -4.17 13.75 9.12
N ALA A 97 -3.71 12.87 10.01
CA ALA A 97 -3.47 11.48 9.67
C ALA A 97 -4.73 10.82 9.04
N PRO A 98 -4.57 10.06 7.99
CA PRO A 98 -3.33 9.53 7.42
C PRO A 98 -2.58 10.44 6.44
N TYR A 99 -2.86 11.69 6.36
CA TYR A 99 -2.27 12.75 5.54
C TYR A 99 -2.43 12.57 4.02
N GLY A 100 -2.48 11.37 3.54
CA GLY A 100 -2.59 11.04 2.11
C GLY A 100 -3.70 10.04 1.81
N VAL A 101 -4.02 9.93 0.53
CA VAL A 101 -4.88 8.88 0.00
C VAL A 101 -4.04 7.63 -0.18
N CYS A 102 -4.42 6.52 0.47
CA CYS A 102 -3.74 5.25 0.31
C CYS A 102 -4.09 4.64 -1.06
N LEU A 103 -3.13 4.61 -1.97
CA LEU A 103 -3.33 4.06 -3.32
C LEU A 103 -2.97 2.57 -3.41
N THR A 104 -2.24 2.05 -2.42
CA THR A 104 -1.83 0.64 -2.37
C THR A 104 -1.93 0.12 -0.95
N MET A 105 -2.12 -1.18 -0.84
CA MET A 105 -2.12 -1.88 0.45
C MET A 105 -0.91 -2.82 0.49
N PRO A 106 0.06 -2.60 1.40
CA PRO A 106 1.09 -3.60 1.65
C PRO A 106 0.43 -4.91 2.06
N THR A 107 0.75 -5.98 1.36
CA THR A 107 0.05 -7.26 1.52
C THR A 107 1.04 -8.39 1.63
N ALA A 108 0.83 -9.26 2.61
CA ALA A 108 1.53 -10.54 2.69
C ALA A 108 0.85 -11.54 1.75
N TRP A 109 1.61 -12.05 0.78
CA TRP A 109 1.12 -13.05 -0.18
C TRP A 109 1.53 -14.44 0.27
N TYR A 110 0.55 -15.34 0.35
CA TYR A 110 0.78 -16.73 0.68
C TYR A 110 1.15 -17.53 -0.56
N ASN A 111 2.24 -18.32 -0.47
CA ASN A 111 2.58 -19.27 -1.54
C ASN A 111 1.65 -20.47 -1.48
N MET A 112 0.60 -20.44 -2.27
CA MET A 112 -0.40 -21.50 -2.36
C MET A 112 0.09 -22.80 -3.01
N ASN A 113 1.35 -22.85 -3.50
CA ASN A 113 1.97 -24.12 -3.92
C ASN A 113 2.52 -24.93 -2.76
N LEU A 114 2.57 -24.35 -1.55
CA LEU A 114 2.94 -25.08 -0.33
C LEU A 114 1.68 -25.72 0.26
N PRO A 115 1.59 -27.07 0.35
CA PRO A 115 0.40 -27.75 0.87
C PRO A 115 0.01 -27.26 2.27
N VAL A 116 0.97 -27.05 3.17
CA VAL A 116 0.74 -26.54 4.53
C VAL A 116 0.02 -25.18 4.53
N ILE A 117 0.25 -24.34 3.53
CA ILE A 117 -0.45 -23.06 3.35
C ILE A 117 -1.78 -23.25 2.62
N ALA A 118 -1.78 -23.99 1.51
CA ALA A 118 -2.95 -24.15 0.64
C ALA A 118 -4.11 -24.84 1.35
N GLU A 119 -3.83 -25.91 2.09
CA GLU A 119 -4.84 -26.76 2.72
C GLU A 119 -5.30 -26.22 4.08
N ASN A 120 -4.56 -25.29 4.71
CA ASN A 120 -4.85 -24.79 6.06
C ASN A 120 -5.31 -23.33 6.07
N THR A 121 -6.60 -23.09 5.90
CA THR A 121 -7.20 -21.76 6.07
C THR A 121 -7.01 -21.23 7.49
N ALA A 122 -7.09 -22.11 8.50
CA ALA A 122 -6.84 -21.74 9.89
C ALA A 122 -5.43 -21.16 10.10
N LEU A 123 -4.41 -21.75 9.47
CA LEU A 123 -3.04 -21.23 9.54
C LEU A 123 -2.93 -19.82 8.95
N ARG A 124 -3.50 -19.59 7.76
CA ARG A 124 -3.48 -18.27 7.14
C ARG A 124 -4.21 -17.23 7.98
N LYS A 125 -5.37 -17.60 8.55
CA LYS A 125 -6.15 -16.70 9.42
C LYS A 125 -5.41 -16.45 10.74
N ALA A 126 -4.83 -17.46 11.36
CA ALA A 126 -4.07 -17.32 12.59
C ALA A 126 -2.85 -16.39 12.44
N ILE A 127 -2.13 -16.49 11.31
CA ILE A 127 -1.03 -15.56 11.00
C ILE A 127 -1.56 -14.12 10.94
N ALA A 128 -2.69 -13.87 10.27
CA ALA A 128 -3.28 -12.54 10.17
C ALA A 128 -3.76 -12.00 11.53
N MET A 129 -4.37 -12.86 12.36
CA MET A 129 -4.80 -12.51 13.72
C MET A 129 -3.63 -12.13 14.63
N ALA A 130 -2.47 -12.78 14.46
CA ALA A 130 -1.28 -12.55 15.27
C ALA A 130 -0.55 -11.23 14.94
N VAL A 131 -0.86 -10.58 13.81
CA VAL A 131 -0.21 -9.31 13.44
C VAL A 131 -0.69 -8.19 14.35
N ASP A 132 0.26 -7.46 14.94
CA ASP A 132 -0.02 -6.23 15.68
C ASP A 132 0.04 -5.04 14.70
N TYR A 133 -1.13 -4.57 14.29
CA TYR A 133 -1.24 -3.52 13.25
C TYR A 133 -0.93 -2.12 13.80
N ASP A 134 -1.26 -1.83 15.05
CA ASP A 134 -1.10 -0.50 15.63
C ASP A 134 0.35 -0.01 15.64
N PRO A 135 1.34 -0.80 16.11
CA PRO A 135 2.74 -0.41 16.03
C PRO A 135 3.26 -0.29 14.59
N ILE A 136 2.73 -1.08 13.66
CA ILE A 136 3.09 -0.96 12.24
C ILE A 136 2.61 0.38 11.70
N ILE A 137 1.36 0.76 11.97
CA ILE A 137 0.79 2.04 11.56
C ILE A 137 1.56 3.20 12.21
N ALA A 138 1.78 3.13 13.52
CA ALA A 138 2.41 4.23 14.25
C ALA A 138 3.90 4.41 13.91
N ASN A 139 4.66 3.32 13.83
CA ASN A 139 6.12 3.37 13.73
C ASN A 139 6.63 3.21 12.31
N ALA A 140 6.17 2.18 11.58
CA ALA A 140 6.64 1.94 10.22
C ALA A 140 5.98 2.90 9.23
N MET A 141 4.67 3.12 9.36
CA MET A 141 3.92 4.00 8.48
C MET A 141 3.84 5.45 8.99
N THR A 142 4.36 5.74 10.18
CA THR A 142 4.33 7.07 10.81
C THR A 142 2.95 7.74 10.74
N ASN A 143 1.91 6.95 11.03
CA ASN A 143 0.48 7.29 10.96
C ASN A 143 -0.03 7.67 9.55
N GLN A 144 0.66 7.30 8.50
CA GLN A 144 0.25 7.54 7.11
C GLN A 144 -0.56 6.37 6.52
N SER A 145 -1.18 5.57 7.37
CA SER A 145 -2.10 4.50 7.00
C SER A 145 -3.37 4.61 7.83
N PRO A 146 -4.54 4.33 7.25
CA PRO A 146 -5.77 4.21 8.04
C PRO A 146 -5.65 3.11 9.08
N SER A 147 -6.36 3.26 10.18
CA SER A 147 -6.47 2.23 11.21
C SER A 147 -7.04 0.94 10.61
N PHE A 148 -6.57 -0.20 11.13
CA PHE A 148 -7.21 -1.48 10.84
C PHE A 148 -8.58 -1.51 11.50
N SER A 149 -9.65 -1.77 10.72
CA SER A 149 -11.01 -1.78 11.24
C SER A 149 -11.75 -3.07 10.91
N ASP A 150 -12.00 -3.32 9.65
CA ASP A 150 -12.87 -4.40 9.20
C ASP A 150 -12.12 -5.50 8.45
N VAL A 151 -12.64 -6.73 8.52
CA VAL A 151 -12.14 -7.91 7.83
C VAL A 151 -13.29 -8.54 7.01
N PRO A 152 -13.06 -9.03 5.80
CA PRO A 152 -11.86 -8.86 4.99
C PRO A 152 -11.61 -7.40 4.62
N ARG A 153 -10.37 -6.97 4.74
CA ARG A 153 -10.00 -5.59 4.44
C ARG A 153 -9.92 -5.39 2.94
N SER A 154 -10.90 -4.73 2.38
CA SER A 154 -10.99 -4.42 0.95
C SER A 154 -10.97 -2.92 0.66
N LEU A 155 -11.13 -2.08 1.69
CA LEU A 155 -11.14 -0.63 1.57
C LEU A 155 -9.74 -0.08 1.84
N MET A 156 -9.21 0.69 0.90
CA MET A 156 -7.93 1.39 1.05
C MET A 156 -8.12 2.79 1.62
N ASN A 157 -9.21 3.44 1.24
CA ASN A 157 -9.59 4.77 1.72
C ASN A 157 -11.02 4.70 2.19
N PRO A 158 -11.30 4.64 3.49
CA PRO A 158 -12.64 4.45 4.03
C PRO A 158 -13.45 5.77 3.95
N THR A 159 -13.73 6.22 2.73
CA THR A 159 -14.66 7.31 2.46
C THR A 159 -16.10 6.84 2.65
N ASP A 160 -17.03 7.77 2.86
CA ASP A 160 -18.46 7.42 2.99
C ASP A 160 -18.97 6.62 1.79
N GLY A 161 -18.47 6.91 0.58
CA GLY A 161 -18.84 6.20 -0.64
C GLY A 161 -18.32 4.77 -0.66
N GLU A 162 -17.11 4.51 -0.18
CA GLU A 162 -16.53 3.16 -0.07
C GLU A 162 -17.22 2.37 1.05
N GLN A 163 -17.48 3.00 2.21
CA GLN A 163 -18.23 2.37 3.31
C GLN A 163 -19.63 1.94 2.87
N ALA A 164 -20.30 2.75 2.03
CA ALA A 164 -21.62 2.39 1.50
C ALA A 164 -21.62 1.16 0.56
N LEU A 165 -20.46 0.78 0.01
CA LEU A 165 -20.30 -0.41 -0.82
C LEU A 165 -19.96 -1.66 0.01
N TYR A 166 -19.64 -1.51 1.28
CA TYR A 166 -19.21 -2.58 2.15
C TYR A 166 -20.42 -3.19 2.89
N ASP A 167 -20.68 -4.46 2.65
CA ASP A 167 -21.77 -5.18 3.32
C ASP A 167 -21.27 -5.73 4.67
N HIS A 168 -21.40 -4.92 5.71
CA HIS A 168 -20.96 -5.25 7.07
C HIS A 168 -21.68 -6.48 7.63
N ASP A 169 -22.94 -6.70 7.28
CA ASP A 169 -23.74 -7.83 7.76
C ASP A 169 -23.23 -9.14 7.13
N ALA A 170 -22.89 -9.11 5.83
CA ALA A 170 -22.37 -10.28 5.13
C ALA A 170 -21.01 -10.76 5.64
N VAL A 171 -20.22 -9.88 6.27
CA VAL A 171 -18.87 -10.19 6.78
C VAL A 171 -18.78 -10.21 8.29
N ALA A 172 -19.89 -10.06 9.01
CA ALA A 172 -19.90 -10.00 10.48
C ALA A 172 -19.21 -11.21 11.14
N ASP A 173 -19.49 -12.42 10.63
CA ASP A 173 -18.92 -13.67 11.15
C ASP A 173 -17.44 -13.89 10.72
N LEU A 174 -16.91 -13.03 9.86
CA LEU A 174 -15.53 -13.14 9.37
C LEU A 174 -14.57 -12.23 10.12
N GLN A 175 -15.07 -11.45 11.07
CA GLN A 175 -14.25 -10.48 11.81
C GLN A 175 -13.29 -11.14 12.78
N TRP A 176 -12.11 -10.57 12.97
CA TRP A 176 -11.15 -10.88 14.02
C TRP A 176 -10.39 -9.63 14.45
N ALA A 177 -9.85 -9.62 15.65
CA ALA A 177 -8.95 -8.56 16.11
C ALA A 177 -7.52 -8.81 15.60
N GLY A 178 -6.75 -7.74 15.36
CA GLY A 178 -5.30 -7.82 15.28
C GLY A 178 -4.68 -8.03 16.66
N ASN A 179 -3.42 -8.48 16.71
CA ASN A 179 -2.69 -8.78 17.96
C ASN A 179 -3.39 -9.80 18.86
N ASP A 180 -4.21 -10.69 18.28
CA ASP A 180 -4.93 -11.73 18.99
C ASP A 180 -4.14 -13.06 18.96
N ILE A 181 -3.06 -13.10 19.73
CA ILE A 181 -2.17 -14.27 19.82
C ILE A 181 -2.89 -15.48 20.40
N GLU A 182 -3.71 -15.30 21.42
CA GLU A 182 -4.40 -16.41 22.08
C GLU A 182 -5.54 -16.97 21.21
N GLY A 183 -6.29 -16.11 20.53
CA GLY A 183 -7.27 -16.53 19.52
C GLY A 183 -6.62 -17.26 18.35
N ALA A 184 -5.47 -16.77 17.88
CA ALA A 184 -4.71 -17.43 16.82
C ALA A 184 -4.25 -18.84 17.24
N LYS A 185 -3.74 -19.00 18.47
CA LYS A 185 -3.36 -20.32 19.03
C LYS A 185 -4.56 -21.25 19.13
N ALA A 186 -5.68 -20.76 19.69
CA ALA A 186 -6.89 -21.55 19.83
C ALA A 186 -7.43 -22.04 18.47
N LEU A 187 -7.40 -21.16 17.44
CA LEU A 187 -7.79 -21.52 16.08
C LEU A 187 -6.89 -22.62 15.49
N LEU A 188 -5.59 -22.58 15.76
CA LEU A 188 -4.66 -23.62 15.32
C LEU A 188 -4.89 -24.94 16.07
N ASP A 189 -5.15 -24.89 17.38
CA ASP A 189 -5.46 -26.06 18.19
C ASP A 189 -6.73 -26.76 17.70
N GLU A 190 -7.78 -26.00 17.41
CA GLU A 190 -9.02 -26.50 16.82
C GLU A 190 -8.81 -27.15 15.45
N ALA A 191 -7.91 -26.60 14.66
CA ALA A 191 -7.54 -27.15 13.35
C ALA A 191 -6.58 -28.36 13.43
N GLY A 192 -6.18 -28.78 14.64
CA GLY A 192 -5.23 -29.88 14.83
C GLY A 192 -3.78 -29.56 14.48
N ILE A 193 -3.47 -28.29 14.37
CA ILE A 193 -2.10 -27.79 14.16
C ILE A 193 -1.50 -27.49 15.55
N VAL A 194 -0.94 -28.48 16.17
CA VAL A 194 -0.48 -28.46 17.57
C VAL A 194 1.00 -28.84 17.67
N ASP A 195 1.61 -28.53 18.81
CA ASP A 195 2.95 -29.03 19.19
C ASP A 195 2.77 -30.39 19.83
N ASN A 196 3.06 -31.45 19.08
CA ASN A 196 2.83 -32.83 19.52
C ASN A 196 4.00 -33.41 20.34
N ASP A 197 5.20 -32.93 20.10
CA ASP A 197 6.42 -33.45 20.75
C ASP A 197 6.96 -32.55 21.87
N GLY A 198 6.37 -31.36 22.05
CA GLY A 198 6.71 -30.43 23.11
C GLY A 198 7.98 -29.62 22.85
N ASP A 199 8.39 -29.50 21.59
CA ASP A 199 9.61 -28.76 21.21
C ASP A 199 9.38 -27.24 21.01
N GLY A 200 8.11 -26.81 21.18
CA GLY A 200 7.71 -25.41 21.05
C GLY A 200 7.30 -24.99 19.64
N TRP A 201 7.23 -25.93 18.71
CA TRP A 201 6.81 -25.68 17.32
C TRP A 201 5.57 -26.53 17.02
N ARG A 202 4.72 -25.99 16.17
CA ARG A 202 3.53 -26.70 15.72
C ARG A 202 3.82 -27.55 14.50
N GLU A 203 3.17 -28.70 14.41
CA GLU A 203 3.28 -29.62 13.29
C GLU A 203 2.00 -29.65 12.47
N TRP A 204 2.19 -30.04 11.22
CA TRP A 204 1.14 -30.42 10.30
C TRP A 204 1.56 -31.69 9.56
N ASN A 205 0.71 -32.71 9.59
CA ASN A 205 1.01 -34.06 9.06
C ASN A 205 2.30 -34.69 9.64
N GLY A 206 2.60 -34.38 10.89
CA GLY A 206 3.78 -34.90 11.57
C GLY A 206 5.08 -34.19 11.22
N GLU A 207 5.02 -33.10 10.48
CA GLU A 207 6.18 -32.27 10.12
C GLU A 207 6.06 -30.89 10.74
N LYS A 208 7.17 -30.39 11.26
CA LYS A 208 7.30 -29.05 11.82
C LYS A 208 7.00 -27.98 10.78
N ILE A 209 6.13 -27.04 11.12
CA ILE A 209 5.82 -25.91 10.24
C ILE A 209 6.96 -24.90 10.30
N SER A 210 7.59 -24.68 9.14
CA SER A 210 8.63 -23.67 8.94
C SER A 210 8.34 -22.88 7.66
N LEU A 211 8.17 -21.57 7.79
CA LEU A 211 7.83 -20.68 6.70
C LEU A 211 8.89 -19.59 6.57
N ASN A 212 9.26 -19.26 5.35
CA ASN A 212 10.13 -18.14 5.04
C ASN A 212 9.31 -16.94 4.58
N ALA A 213 9.41 -15.84 5.31
CA ALA A 213 8.89 -14.54 4.85
C ALA A 213 9.97 -13.84 4.03
N VAL A 214 9.61 -13.35 2.86
CA VAL A 214 10.51 -12.65 1.94
C VAL A 214 9.99 -11.25 1.72
N CYS A 215 10.85 -10.26 1.94
CA CYS A 215 10.59 -8.86 1.62
C CYS A 215 11.77 -8.33 0.77
N PRO A 216 11.52 -7.67 -0.37
CA PRO A 216 12.58 -7.04 -1.14
C PRO A 216 13.33 -6.00 -0.31
N ASN A 217 14.66 -5.99 -0.41
CA ASN A 217 15.47 -4.97 0.27
C ASN A 217 15.27 -3.59 -0.38
N GLY A 218 15.16 -2.55 0.44
CA GLY A 218 14.99 -1.17 -0.04
C GLY A 218 13.56 -0.83 -0.50
N TRP A 219 12.59 -1.65 -0.20
CA TRP A 219 11.17 -1.34 -0.33
C TRP A 219 10.69 -0.61 0.93
N THR A 220 10.46 0.69 0.80
CA THR A 220 10.13 1.72 1.81
C THR A 220 11.21 1.93 2.86
#